data_b98ded23b311460d15c484db208248dc
#
_entry.id   b98ded23b311460d15c484db208248dc
#
_cell.length_a   1.000
_cell.length_b   1.000
_cell.length_c   1.000
_cell.angle_alpha   90.00
_cell.angle_beta   90.00
_cell.angle_gamma   90.00
#
_symmetry.space_group_name_H-M   'P 1'
#
loop_
_entity.id
_entity.type
_entity.pdbx_description
1 polymer ?
#
loop_
_entity_poly.entity_id
_entity_poly.type
_entity_poly.pdbx_seq_one_letter_code
_entity_poly.pdbx_strand_id
1 'polypeptide(L)'
;MVLNDKLSVGKVLPLMESFHSLQGEGYHSGLPAYFIRLGGCDIGCHWCDVKESWDFQKHPLTPIKNIVDNVVDNVENVVITGGEPLMWNMDLLTKALKSKNKKTHLETSGAYKISGIWDWFCLSPKKNKLPTKQAYTQADELKIIIYNKHDLEFAESCAKNVKKDCLLYLQPEWGKKEFVMSLVVKYIKQNPKWKISLQTHKYLDIP
;
A
#
# COMPACT_ATOMS: atom_id res chain seq x y z
N MET A 1 -29.20 -7.88 -9.36
CA MET A 1 -27.89 -7.19 -9.43
C MET A 1 -26.85 -8.22 -9.85
N VAL A 2 -26.28 -8.06 -11.04
CA VAL A 2 -25.26 -8.98 -11.59
C VAL A 2 -23.99 -8.91 -10.74
N LEU A 3 -23.17 -9.96 -10.74
CA LEU A 3 -21.92 -10.02 -9.93
C LEU A 3 -20.98 -8.84 -10.22
N ASN A 4 -20.85 -8.46 -11.49
CA ASN A 4 -20.08 -7.29 -11.92
C ASN A 4 -20.61 -5.97 -11.34
N ASP A 5 -21.93 -5.80 -11.17
CA ASP A 5 -22.49 -4.61 -10.54
C ASP A 5 -22.14 -4.54 -9.05
N LYS A 6 -22.12 -5.69 -8.35
CA LYS A 6 -21.73 -5.74 -6.92
C LYS A 6 -20.26 -5.39 -6.72
N LEU A 7 -19.39 -5.84 -7.63
CA LEU A 7 -17.97 -5.53 -7.61
C LEU A 7 -17.72 -4.04 -7.91
N SER A 8 -18.34 -3.51 -8.96
CA SER A 8 -18.16 -2.10 -9.38
C SER A 8 -18.57 -1.10 -8.31
N VAL A 9 -19.59 -1.41 -7.50
CA VAL A 9 -20.02 -0.55 -6.38
C VAL A 9 -19.37 -0.90 -5.05
N GLY A 10 -18.43 -1.85 -5.02
CA GLY A 10 -17.68 -2.24 -3.82
C GLY A 10 -18.49 -3.02 -2.78
N LYS A 11 -19.57 -3.72 -3.15
CA LYS A 11 -20.33 -4.60 -2.22
C LYS A 11 -19.63 -5.92 -1.95
N VAL A 12 -18.83 -6.37 -2.89
CA VAL A 12 -17.91 -7.50 -2.79
C VAL A 12 -16.54 -7.07 -3.27
N LEU A 13 -15.47 -7.65 -2.73
CA LEU A 13 -14.09 -7.40 -3.13
C LEU A 13 -13.34 -8.72 -3.30
N PRO A 14 -12.37 -8.81 -4.23
CA PRO A 14 -11.53 -10.00 -4.39
C PRO A 14 -10.55 -10.07 -3.22
N LEU A 15 -10.92 -10.75 -2.15
CA LEU A 15 -10.08 -10.92 -0.96
C LEU A 15 -9.04 -12.01 -1.23
N MET A 16 -7.75 -11.63 -1.30
CA MET A 16 -6.66 -12.59 -1.38
C MET A 16 -6.39 -13.22 -0.02
N GLU A 17 -6.19 -12.38 0.99
CA GLU A 17 -5.93 -12.81 2.37
C GLU A 17 -6.27 -11.68 3.36
N SER A 18 -6.44 -12.05 4.62
CA SER A 18 -6.48 -11.09 5.71
C SER A 18 -5.90 -11.69 6.99
N PHE A 19 -5.12 -10.90 7.72
CA PHE A 19 -4.38 -11.39 8.89
C PHE A 19 -4.02 -10.27 9.86
N HIS A 20 -3.76 -10.64 11.10
CA HIS A 20 -3.25 -9.74 12.14
C HIS A 20 -1.73 -9.89 12.25
N SER A 21 -1.01 -8.77 12.12
CA SER A 21 0.46 -8.74 12.19
C SER A 21 0.96 -7.36 12.64
N LEU A 22 2.24 -7.07 12.39
CA LEU A 22 2.83 -5.75 12.56
C LEU A 22 3.03 -5.09 11.19
N GLN A 23 2.77 -3.78 11.10
CA GLN A 23 3.19 -3.02 9.92
C GLN A 23 4.73 -3.10 9.82
N GLY A 24 5.22 -3.65 8.73
CA GLY A 24 6.66 -3.88 8.52
C GLY A 24 7.39 -2.76 7.80
N GLU A 25 6.68 -1.71 7.33
CA GLU A 25 7.23 -0.71 6.42
C GLU A 25 6.84 0.72 6.81
N GLY A 26 7.63 1.69 6.34
CA GLY A 26 7.31 3.10 6.41
C GLY A 26 7.21 3.69 7.81
N TYR A 27 6.38 4.72 7.93
CA TYR A 27 6.22 5.48 9.18
C TYR A 27 5.67 4.64 10.33
N HIS A 28 4.73 3.76 10.06
CA HIS A 28 4.05 2.94 11.06
C HIS A 28 4.73 1.59 11.33
N SER A 29 5.99 1.41 10.90
CA SER A 29 6.74 0.17 11.15
C SER A 29 6.74 -0.19 12.64
N GLY A 30 6.40 -1.44 12.97
CA GLY A 30 6.24 -1.97 14.33
C GLY A 30 4.85 -1.81 14.92
N LEU A 31 3.93 -1.10 14.27
CA LEU A 31 2.56 -0.90 14.76
C LEU A 31 1.71 -2.17 14.53
N PRO A 32 0.99 -2.68 15.56
CA PRO A 32 0.01 -3.74 15.37
C PRO A 32 -1.09 -3.32 14.40
N ALA A 33 -1.34 -4.13 13.40
CA ALA A 33 -2.34 -3.84 12.37
C ALA A 33 -3.01 -5.10 11.83
N TYR A 34 -4.26 -4.96 11.39
CA TYR A 34 -4.95 -5.97 10.64
C TYR A 34 -4.85 -5.67 9.15
N PHE A 35 -4.32 -6.61 8.39
CA PHE A 35 -4.11 -6.46 6.96
C PHE A 35 -5.27 -7.06 6.17
N ILE A 36 -5.73 -6.32 5.15
CA ILE A 36 -6.69 -6.76 4.14
C ILE A 36 -5.99 -6.65 2.80
N ARG A 37 -5.58 -7.78 2.22
CA ARG A 37 -4.93 -7.83 0.92
C ARG A 37 -5.92 -8.22 -0.16
N LEU A 38 -6.09 -7.32 -1.13
CA LEU A 38 -7.00 -7.51 -2.25
C LEU A 38 -6.26 -8.04 -3.49
N GLY A 39 -6.92 -8.88 -4.26
CA GLY A 39 -6.49 -9.28 -5.59
C GLY A 39 -6.80 -8.22 -6.64
N GLY A 40 -6.07 -8.25 -7.75
CA GLY A 40 -6.18 -7.34 -8.89
C GLY A 40 -5.05 -6.31 -8.91
N CYS A 41 -4.19 -6.40 -9.94
CA CYS A 41 -3.15 -5.39 -10.22
C CYS A 41 -2.73 -5.46 -11.68
N ASP A 42 -2.78 -4.34 -12.39
CA ASP A 42 -2.34 -4.22 -13.78
C ASP A 42 -1.05 -3.40 -13.93
N ILE A 43 -0.38 -3.08 -12.82
CA ILE A 43 0.83 -2.25 -12.81
C ILE A 43 2.04 -2.98 -13.41
N GLY A 44 2.16 -4.30 -13.19
CA GLY A 44 3.16 -5.16 -13.83
C GLY A 44 4.60 -4.91 -13.35
N CYS A 45 4.82 -4.70 -12.05
CA CYS A 45 6.17 -4.53 -11.49
C CYS A 45 6.97 -5.83 -11.59
N HIS A 46 8.09 -5.86 -12.33
CA HIS A 46 8.89 -7.08 -12.50
C HIS A 46 9.43 -7.63 -11.18
N TRP A 47 9.68 -6.78 -10.20
CA TRP A 47 10.18 -7.10 -8.86
C TRP A 47 9.07 -7.27 -7.81
N CYS A 48 7.80 -7.36 -8.21
CA CYS A 48 6.69 -7.57 -7.28
C CYS A 48 6.90 -8.87 -6.49
N ASP A 49 6.78 -8.77 -5.17
CA ASP A 49 6.90 -9.90 -4.24
C ASP A 49 5.57 -10.63 -3.99
N VAL A 50 4.45 -10.10 -4.53
CA VAL A 50 3.10 -10.70 -4.40
C VAL A 50 2.44 -10.79 -5.78
N LYS A 51 3.09 -11.48 -6.73
CA LYS A 51 2.55 -11.62 -8.12
C LYS A 51 1.23 -12.39 -8.18
N GLU A 52 0.97 -13.22 -7.18
CA GLU A 52 -0.29 -13.96 -7.02
C GLU A 52 -1.50 -13.02 -6.90
N SER A 53 -1.29 -11.80 -6.43
CA SER A 53 -2.34 -10.77 -6.33
C SER A 53 -2.77 -10.18 -7.67
N TRP A 54 -2.04 -10.39 -8.78
CA TRP A 54 -2.31 -9.69 -10.04
C TRP A 54 -3.65 -10.09 -10.67
N ASP A 55 -3.97 -11.38 -10.65
CA ASP A 55 -5.20 -11.91 -11.22
C ASP A 55 -6.29 -12.00 -10.15
N PHE A 56 -7.22 -11.05 -10.17
CA PHE A 56 -8.30 -11.01 -9.19
C PHE A 56 -9.27 -12.21 -9.29
N GLN A 57 -9.34 -12.87 -10.45
CA GLN A 57 -10.22 -14.03 -10.65
C GLN A 57 -9.78 -15.25 -9.83
N LYS A 58 -8.51 -15.28 -9.38
CA LYS A 58 -7.98 -16.32 -8.50
C LYS A 58 -8.39 -16.15 -7.03
N HIS A 59 -9.04 -15.05 -6.70
CA HIS A 59 -9.39 -14.72 -5.33
C HIS A 59 -10.91 -14.64 -5.15
N PRO A 60 -11.45 -15.14 -4.02
CA PRO A 60 -12.88 -15.16 -3.78
C PRO A 60 -13.46 -13.74 -3.69
N LEU A 61 -14.56 -13.49 -4.41
CA LEU A 61 -15.34 -12.26 -4.26
C LEU A 61 -16.09 -12.30 -2.93
N THR A 62 -15.52 -11.64 -1.94
CA THR A 62 -15.96 -11.68 -0.53
C THR A 62 -16.84 -10.47 -0.22
N PRO A 63 -18.04 -10.66 0.37
CA PRO A 63 -18.88 -9.56 0.83
C PRO A 63 -18.16 -8.70 1.87
N ILE A 64 -18.36 -7.37 1.79
CA ILE A 64 -17.77 -6.41 2.74
C ILE A 64 -18.03 -6.78 4.19
N LYS A 65 -19.27 -7.21 4.51
CA LYS A 65 -19.61 -7.64 5.87
C LYS A 65 -18.64 -8.72 6.37
N ASN A 66 -18.38 -9.75 5.56
CA ASN A 66 -17.51 -10.86 5.96
C ASN A 66 -16.05 -10.39 6.14
N ILE A 67 -15.56 -9.48 5.27
CA ILE A 67 -14.22 -8.90 5.41
C ILE A 67 -14.09 -8.16 6.74
N VAL A 68 -15.09 -7.33 7.07
CA VAL A 68 -15.09 -6.49 8.27
C VAL A 68 -15.32 -7.31 9.55
N ASP A 69 -16.09 -8.39 9.49
CA ASP A 69 -16.33 -9.27 10.64
C ASP A 69 -15.10 -10.09 11.03
N ASN A 70 -14.17 -10.32 10.11
CA ASN A 70 -12.88 -10.96 10.37
C ASN A 70 -11.87 -10.06 11.08
N VAL A 71 -12.08 -8.73 11.07
CA VAL A 71 -11.16 -7.79 11.73
C VAL A 71 -11.26 -7.95 13.25
N VAL A 72 -10.15 -8.30 13.88
CA VAL A 72 -10.08 -8.53 15.33
C VAL A 72 -10.37 -7.24 16.12
N ASP A 73 -11.08 -7.38 17.24
CA ASP A 73 -11.61 -6.24 17.99
C ASP A 73 -10.50 -5.39 18.63
N ASN A 74 -9.44 -6.02 19.14
CA ASN A 74 -8.35 -5.38 19.86
C ASN A 74 -7.34 -4.64 18.97
N VAL A 75 -7.54 -4.60 17.64
CA VAL A 75 -6.69 -3.87 16.69
C VAL A 75 -7.39 -2.62 16.21
N GLU A 76 -6.74 -1.49 16.38
CA GLU A 76 -7.26 -0.18 15.94
C GLU A 76 -6.99 0.06 14.44
N ASN A 77 -5.81 -0.34 13.96
CA ASN A 77 -5.31 0.00 12.63
C ASN A 77 -5.61 -1.12 11.63
N VAL A 78 -6.22 -0.77 10.50
CA VAL A 78 -6.50 -1.70 9.39
C VAL A 78 -5.78 -1.18 8.14
N VAL A 79 -4.84 -1.98 7.64
CA VAL A 79 -4.08 -1.68 6.43
C VAL A 79 -4.73 -2.36 5.24
N ILE A 80 -5.22 -1.57 4.30
CA ILE A 80 -5.76 -2.05 3.04
C ILE A 80 -4.64 -1.98 1.99
N THR A 81 -4.27 -3.14 1.47
CA THR A 81 -3.18 -3.35 0.54
C THR A 81 -3.58 -4.40 -0.50
N GLY A 82 -2.65 -4.93 -1.25
CA GLY A 82 -2.91 -6.06 -2.14
C GLY A 82 -2.07 -6.03 -3.40
N GLY A 83 -2.72 -6.28 -4.53
CA GLY A 83 -2.27 -5.86 -5.83
C GLY A 83 -2.33 -4.33 -5.90
N GLU A 84 -3.47 -3.80 -6.36
CA GLU A 84 -3.74 -2.35 -6.32
C GLU A 84 -5.15 -2.10 -5.77
N PRO A 85 -5.29 -1.69 -4.49
CA PRO A 85 -6.60 -1.55 -3.85
C PRO A 85 -7.53 -0.57 -4.57
N LEU A 86 -6.99 0.53 -5.12
CA LEU A 86 -7.78 1.55 -5.79
C LEU A 86 -8.31 1.15 -7.18
N MET A 87 -7.99 -0.06 -7.67
CA MET A 87 -8.74 -0.64 -8.80
C MET A 87 -10.21 -0.88 -8.43
N TRP A 88 -10.51 -0.97 -7.14
CA TRP A 88 -11.85 -1.25 -6.59
C TRP A 88 -12.42 -0.03 -5.88
N ASN A 89 -13.74 0.01 -5.74
CA ASN A 89 -14.38 1.06 -4.94
C ASN A 89 -14.27 0.70 -3.45
N MET A 90 -13.54 1.53 -2.69
CA MET A 90 -13.25 1.33 -1.26
C MET A 90 -14.26 2.01 -0.32
N ASP A 91 -15.26 2.72 -0.86
CA ASP A 91 -16.16 3.54 -0.04
C ASP A 91 -16.92 2.72 1.00
N LEU A 92 -17.48 1.58 0.59
CA LEU A 92 -18.27 0.73 1.49
C LEU A 92 -17.38 0.02 2.53
N LEU A 93 -16.21 -0.47 2.14
CA LEU A 93 -15.28 -1.12 3.06
C LEU A 93 -14.81 -0.14 4.14
N THR A 94 -14.31 1.01 3.72
CA THR A 94 -13.77 2.00 4.68
C THR A 94 -14.85 2.57 5.58
N LYS A 95 -16.06 2.85 5.04
CA LYS A 95 -17.19 3.26 5.85
C LYS A 95 -17.59 2.24 6.91
N ALA A 96 -17.59 0.95 6.56
CA ALA A 96 -17.90 -0.12 7.50
C ALA A 96 -16.81 -0.28 8.57
N LEU A 97 -15.53 -0.15 8.21
CA LEU A 97 -14.42 -0.15 9.18
C LEU A 97 -14.50 1.05 10.13
N LYS A 98 -14.81 2.24 9.60
CA LYS A 98 -15.02 3.44 10.40
C LYS A 98 -16.18 3.30 11.40
N SER A 99 -17.28 2.64 11.02
CA SER A 99 -18.38 2.39 11.95
C SER A 99 -18.02 1.46 13.11
N LYS A 100 -16.92 0.69 12.98
CA LYS A 100 -16.30 -0.12 14.04
C LYS A 100 -15.12 0.60 14.73
N ASN A 101 -15.00 1.93 14.59
CA ASN A 101 -13.93 2.77 15.13
C ASN A 101 -12.51 2.33 14.70
N LYS A 102 -12.37 1.73 13.51
CA LYS A 102 -11.05 1.35 12.97
C LYS A 102 -10.42 2.52 12.23
N LYS A 103 -9.10 2.67 12.37
CA LYS A 103 -8.28 3.56 11.53
C LYS A 103 -7.94 2.84 10.24
N THR A 104 -8.14 3.49 9.11
CA THR A 104 -7.95 2.93 7.76
C THR A 104 -6.68 3.48 7.14
N HIS A 105 -5.73 2.61 6.84
CA HIS A 105 -4.47 2.93 6.18
C HIS A 105 -4.49 2.34 4.77
N LEU A 106 -4.06 3.12 3.78
CA LEU A 106 -3.98 2.70 2.40
C LEU A 106 -2.54 2.53 1.95
N GLU A 107 -2.23 1.40 1.33
CA GLU A 107 -1.00 1.15 0.58
C GLU A 107 -1.35 1.06 -0.91
N THR A 108 -0.92 2.02 -1.73
CA THR A 108 -1.31 2.10 -3.15
C THR A 108 -0.21 2.65 -4.04
N SER A 109 -0.23 2.27 -5.30
CA SER A 109 0.56 2.93 -6.34
C SER A 109 0.03 4.34 -6.68
N GLY A 110 -1.23 4.64 -6.34
CA GLY A 110 -1.90 5.90 -6.64
C GLY A 110 -2.31 6.08 -8.10
N ALA A 111 -2.22 5.03 -8.92
CA ALA A 111 -2.48 5.09 -10.36
C ALA A 111 -3.97 5.18 -10.72
N TYR A 112 -4.85 5.04 -9.75
CA TYR A 112 -6.30 5.05 -9.93
C TYR A 112 -6.98 6.19 -9.16
N LYS A 113 -8.25 6.43 -9.51
CA LYS A 113 -9.08 7.40 -8.78
C LYS A 113 -9.22 6.95 -7.33
N ILE A 114 -9.03 7.89 -6.41
CA ILE A 114 -9.17 7.63 -4.98
C ILE A 114 -10.66 7.44 -4.64
N SER A 115 -10.94 6.38 -3.91
CA SER A 115 -12.20 6.11 -3.24
C SER A 115 -11.91 5.66 -1.79
N GLY A 116 -12.90 5.76 -0.91
CA GLY A 116 -12.74 5.42 0.51
C GLY A 116 -12.35 6.60 1.39
N ILE A 117 -12.37 6.35 2.70
CA ILE A 117 -12.03 7.30 3.78
C ILE A 117 -10.75 6.79 4.44
N TRP A 118 -9.68 7.60 4.42
CA TRP A 118 -8.36 7.20 4.85
C TRP A 118 -7.84 8.08 5.99
N ASP A 119 -7.29 7.46 7.05
CA ASP A 119 -6.56 8.15 8.10
C ASP A 119 -5.06 8.25 7.80
N TRP A 120 -4.57 7.34 6.95
CA TRP A 120 -3.19 7.32 6.46
C TRP A 120 -3.13 6.88 5.01
N PHE A 121 -2.44 7.65 4.19
CA PHE A 121 -2.28 7.39 2.76
C PHE A 121 -0.81 7.20 2.43
N CYS A 122 -0.36 5.94 2.31
CA CYS A 122 0.97 5.59 1.82
C CYS A 122 0.93 5.47 0.29
N LEU A 123 1.58 6.40 -0.38
CA LEU A 123 1.74 6.42 -1.82
C LEU A 123 3.07 5.75 -2.20
N SER A 124 3.01 4.67 -2.96
CA SER A 124 4.16 3.95 -3.48
C SER A 124 4.18 3.95 -5.02
N PRO A 125 4.60 5.05 -5.67
CA PRO A 125 4.60 5.23 -7.13
C PRO A 125 5.34 4.13 -7.88
N LYS A 126 4.83 3.80 -9.07
CA LYS A 126 5.45 2.84 -9.98
C LYS A 126 5.68 3.49 -11.35
N LYS A 127 6.85 3.23 -11.95
CA LYS A 127 7.23 3.83 -13.26
C LYS A 127 6.31 3.40 -14.39
N ASN A 128 5.79 2.17 -14.32
CA ASN A 128 4.93 1.60 -15.38
C ASN A 128 3.57 2.29 -15.47
N LYS A 129 3.06 2.84 -14.35
CA LYS A 129 1.78 3.54 -14.28
C LYS A 129 1.86 4.59 -13.18
N LEU A 130 2.03 5.85 -13.58
CA LEU A 130 2.26 6.95 -12.65
C LEU A 130 1.01 7.28 -11.82
N PRO A 131 1.18 7.80 -10.59
CA PRO A 131 0.07 8.26 -9.76
C PRO A 131 -0.73 9.38 -10.40
N THR A 132 -1.99 9.46 -10.02
CA THR A 132 -2.82 10.63 -10.31
C THR A 132 -2.33 11.86 -9.54
N LYS A 133 -2.64 13.06 -10.03
CA LYS A 133 -2.32 14.30 -9.31
C LYS A 133 -2.94 14.31 -7.91
N GLN A 134 -4.16 13.77 -7.78
CA GLN A 134 -4.86 13.68 -6.49
C GLN A 134 -4.12 12.77 -5.50
N ALA A 135 -3.56 11.64 -5.95
CA ALA A 135 -2.80 10.74 -5.08
C ALA A 135 -1.56 11.43 -4.49
N TYR A 136 -0.84 12.20 -5.30
CA TYR A 136 0.30 12.98 -4.80
C TYR A 136 -0.10 14.01 -3.73
N THR A 137 -1.21 14.73 -3.94
CA THR A 137 -1.64 15.79 -3.02
C THR A 137 -2.24 15.25 -1.72
N GLN A 138 -2.74 14.01 -1.70
CA GLN A 138 -3.33 13.39 -0.51
C GLN A 138 -2.33 12.52 0.28
N ALA A 139 -1.18 12.18 -0.30
CA ALA A 139 -0.20 11.31 0.35
C ALA A 139 0.30 11.89 1.69
N ASP A 140 0.22 11.09 2.75
CA ASP A 140 0.86 11.36 4.05
C ASP A 140 2.28 10.80 4.07
N GLU A 141 2.50 9.73 3.30
CA GLU A 141 3.78 9.07 3.12
C GLU A 141 4.03 8.79 1.63
N LEU A 142 5.21 9.13 1.15
CA LEU A 142 5.73 8.74 -0.15
C LEU A 142 6.83 7.70 0.05
N LYS A 143 6.59 6.47 -0.37
CA LYS A 143 7.51 5.34 -0.23
C LYS A 143 7.98 4.85 -1.59
N ILE A 144 9.24 5.08 -1.93
CA ILE A 144 9.82 4.69 -3.22
C ILE A 144 10.69 3.45 -3.06
N ILE A 145 10.38 2.42 -3.85
CA ILE A 145 11.20 1.21 -3.92
C ILE A 145 12.44 1.49 -4.77
N ILE A 146 13.60 1.18 -4.22
CA ILE A 146 14.90 1.36 -4.87
C ILE A 146 15.43 0.00 -5.30
N TYR A 147 15.36 -0.27 -6.59
CA TYR A 147 15.91 -1.46 -7.24
C TYR A 147 17.30 -1.18 -7.82
N ASN A 148 17.55 0.07 -8.25
CA ASN A 148 18.82 0.55 -8.78
C ASN A 148 18.98 2.06 -8.60
N LYS A 149 20.17 2.62 -8.99
CA LYS A 149 20.47 4.05 -8.84
C LYS A 149 19.51 5.02 -9.53
N HIS A 150 18.91 4.62 -10.66
CA HIS A 150 17.98 5.48 -11.40
C HIS A 150 16.63 5.66 -10.69
N ASP A 151 16.34 4.83 -9.67
CA ASP A 151 15.14 4.99 -8.85
C ASP A 151 15.26 6.19 -7.90
N LEU A 152 16.48 6.65 -7.59
CA LEU A 152 16.68 7.88 -6.82
C LEU A 152 16.23 9.13 -7.59
N GLU A 153 16.48 9.19 -8.90
CA GLU A 153 15.99 10.28 -9.76
C GLU A 153 14.46 10.26 -9.84
N PHE A 154 13.88 9.08 -9.97
CA PHE A 154 12.43 8.90 -9.91
C PHE A 154 11.84 9.32 -8.55
N ALA A 155 12.51 8.98 -7.45
CA ALA A 155 12.12 9.40 -6.12
C ALA A 155 12.07 10.93 -6.00
N GLU A 156 13.11 11.63 -6.48
CA GLU A 156 13.15 13.09 -6.48
C GLU A 156 12.04 13.71 -7.34
N SER A 157 11.75 13.11 -8.50
CA SER A 157 10.66 13.57 -9.36
C SER A 157 9.29 13.41 -8.69
N CYS A 158 9.06 12.32 -7.98
CA CYS A 158 7.82 12.08 -7.21
C CYS A 158 7.71 13.04 -6.03
N ALA A 159 8.80 13.27 -5.30
CA ALA A 159 8.84 14.13 -4.13
C ALA A 159 8.46 15.60 -4.43
N LYS A 160 8.65 16.07 -5.65
CA LYS A 160 8.25 17.43 -6.08
C LYS A 160 6.72 17.61 -6.15
N ASN A 161 5.97 16.52 -6.20
CA ASN A 161 4.53 16.55 -6.45
C ASN A 161 3.69 16.34 -5.18
N VAL A 162 4.29 15.85 -4.08
CA VAL A 162 3.57 15.63 -2.83
C VAL A 162 3.47 16.92 -1.99
N LYS A 163 2.54 16.93 -1.02
CA LYS A 163 2.40 18.04 -0.08
C LYS A 163 3.66 18.19 0.79
N LYS A 164 3.88 19.41 1.33
CA LYS A 164 5.11 19.78 2.05
C LYS A 164 5.37 18.94 3.31
N ASP A 165 4.34 18.51 3.98
CA ASP A 165 4.36 17.69 5.20
C ASP A 165 4.34 16.18 4.94
N CYS A 166 4.31 15.75 3.67
CA CYS A 166 4.40 14.35 3.29
C CYS A 166 5.75 13.77 3.72
N LEU A 167 5.72 12.63 4.41
CA LEU A 167 6.92 11.92 4.84
C LEU A 167 7.54 11.16 3.66
N LEU A 168 8.86 11.26 3.50
CA LEU A 168 9.56 10.72 2.33
C LEU A 168 10.41 9.50 2.75
N TYR A 169 10.16 8.35 2.12
CA TYR A 169 10.85 7.10 2.39
C TYR A 169 11.45 6.48 1.14
N LEU A 170 12.69 5.99 1.28
CA LEU A 170 13.35 5.12 0.30
C LEU A 170 13.42 3.72 0.88
N GLN A 171 12.95 2.74 0.14
CA GLN A 171 12.91 1.35 0.55
C GLN A 171 13.76 0.50 -0.42
N PRO A 172 14.87 -0.12 0.03
CA PRO A 172 15.59 -1.08 -0.77
C PRO A 172 14.65 -2.22 -1.21
N GLU A 173 14.64 -2.55 -2.51
CA GLU A 173 13.93 -3.73 -2.98
C GLU A 173 14.56 -4.98 -2.36
N TRP A 174 13.70 -5.91 -1.88
CA TRP A 174 14.14 -7.02 -1.03
C TRP A 174 15.17 -7.93 -1.68
N GLY A 175 14.94 -8.32 -2.92
CA GLY A 175 15.87 -9.19 -3.68
C GLY A 175 17.19 -8.51 -4.08
N LYS A 176 17.23 -7.16 -4.00
CA LYS A 176 18.41 -6.35 -4.32
C LYS A 176 19.02 -5.64 -3.10
N LYS A 177 18.50 -5.89 -1.90
CA LYS A 177 18.92 -5.17 -0.68
C LYS A 177 20.44 -5.17 -0.47
N GLU A 178 21.11 -6.28 -0.70
CA GLU A 178 22.57 -6.38 -0.53
C GLU A 178 23.35 -5.43 -1.47
N PHE A 179 22.78 -5.15 -2.64
CA PHE A 179 23.42 -4.30 -3.65
C PHE A 179 23.05 -2.82 -3.51
N VAL A 180 21.83 -2.51 -3.05
CA VAL A 180 21.32 -1.13 -3.03
C VAL A 180 21.34 -0.48 -1.65
N MET A 181 21.48 -1.24 -0.56
CA MET A 181 21.42 -0.72 0.80
C MET A 181 22.47 0.38 1.05
N SER A 182 23.74 0.14 0.69
CA SER A 182 24.80 1.13 0.87
C SER A 182 24.55 2.40 0.05
N LEU A 183 23.99 2.27 -1.16
CA LEU A 183 23.58 3.38 -2.02
C LEU A 183 22.48 4.21 -1.34
N VAL A 184 21.42 3.55 -0.84
CA VAL A 184 20.29 4.20 -0.18
C VAL A 184 20.75 4.93 1.09
N VAL A 185 21.55 4.28 1.94
CA VAL A 185 22.08 4.88 3.18
C VAL A 185 22.94 6.10 2.85
N LYS A 186 23.86 5.99 1.87
CA LYS A 186 24.69 7.11 1.44
C LYS A 186 23.83 8.28 0.94
N TYR A 187 22.81 7.98 0.13
CA TYR A 187 21.93 8.99 -0.42
C TYR A 187 21.13 9.72 0.66
N ILE A 188 20.55 9.00 1.61
CA ILE A 188 19.79 9.58 2.73
C ILE A 188 20.70 10.50 3.59
N LYS A 189 21.93 10.10 3.87
CA LYS A 189 22.90 10.93 4.61
C LYS A 189 23.20 12.25 3.91
N GLN A 190 23.14 12.28 2.58
CA GLN A 190 23.34 13.48 1.76
C GLN A 190 22.03 14.28 1.54
N ASN A 191 20.89 13.64 1.72
CA ASN A 191 19.55 14.21 1.48
C ASN A 191 18.63 13.94 2.68
N PRO A 192 18.77 14.67 3.80
CA PRO A 192 18.14 14.36 5.10
C PRO A 192 16.61 14.49 5.12
N LYS A 193 15.98 14.95 4.04
CA LYS A 193 14.52 14.91 3.87
C LYS A 193 14.00 13.48 3.71
N TRP A 194 14.84 12.54 3.24
CA TRP A 194 14.50 11.15 3.08
C TRP A 194 14.81 10.34 4.34
N LYS A 195 13.96 9.36 4.61
CA LYS A 195 14.15 8.34 5.64
C LYS A 195 14.26 6.97 4.98
N ILE A 196 14.85 6.01 5.69
CA ILE A 196 14.86 4.63 5.22
C ILE A 196 13.59 3.92 5.67
N SER A 197 12.97 3.18 4.76
CA SER A 197 11.98 2.15 5.08
C SER A 197 12.62 0.78 4.89
N LEU A 198 12.47 -0.11 5.85
CA LEU A 198 12.84 -1.52 5.73
C LEU A 198 11.57 -2.37 5.65
N GLN A 199 11.69 -3.60 5.18
CA GLN A 199 10.64 -4.61 5.28
C GLN A 199 10.90 -5.46 6.54
N THR A 200 10.62 -4.87 7.71
CA THR A 200 10.96 -5.48 9.01
C THR A 200 10.23 -6.79 9.25
N HIS A 201 8.99 -6.94 8.72
CA HIS A 201 8.25 -8.19 8.77
C HIS A 201 9.05 -9.37 8.19
N LYS A 202 9.84 -9.15 7.12
CA LYS A 202 10.67 -10.20 6.51
C LYS A 202 11.89 -10.59 7.37
N TYR A 203 12.35 -9.72 8.27
CA TYR A 203 13.39 -10.06 9.23
C TYR A 203 12.83 -10.75 10.47
N LEU A 204 11.56 -10.48 10.80
CA LEU A 204 10.85 -11.09 11.93
C LEU A 204 10.20 -12.43 11.57
N ASP A 205 10.20 -12.80 10.28
CA ASP A 205 9.54 -13.99 9.74
C ASP A 205 8.04 -14.03 10.09
N ILE A 206 7.37 -12.87 9.92
CA ILE A 206 5.93 -12.72 10.13
C ILE A 206 5.25 -12.27 8.82
N PRO A 207 3.94 -12.56 8.66
CA PRO A 207 3.19 -12.15 7.46
C PRO A 207 3.11 -10.65 7.27
#